data_0777c03869d75887012d39167ef4f151
#
_entry.id   0777c03869d75887012d39167ef4f151
#
_cell.length_a   1.000
_cell.length_b   1.000
_cell.length_c   1.000
_cell.angle_alpha   90.00
_cell.angle_beta   90.00
_cell.angle_gamma   90.00
#
_symmetry.space_group_name_H-M   'P 1'
#
loop_
_entity.id
_entity.type
_entity.pdbx_description
1 polymer ?
#
loop_
_entity_poly.entity_id
_entity_poly.type
_entity_poly.pdbx_seq_one_letter_code
_entity_poly.pdbx_strand_id
1 'polypeptide(L)'
;VNDSGWERLTDAIDIKLGISRHGRDVRPLEDRPDLTEKIEYIEFANDGQELRLERSTGPAIVDRKSHYSHRAGTANRMEYIYDTNETAQKVTLYRRKGDDWEAVDMNELAL
;
A
#
# COMPACT_ATOMS: atom_id res chain seq x y z
N VAL A 1 4.55 -10.00 1.80
CA VAL A 1 6.00 -9.81 1.99
C VAL A 1 6.29 -9.77 3.48
N ASN A 2 7.13 -10.67 3.96
CA ASN A 2 7.59 -10.68 5.34
C ASN A 2 8.76 -9.67 5.54
N ASP A 3 9.20 -9.52 6.77
CA ASP A 3 10.27 -8.57 7.10
C ASP A 3 11.57 -8.86 6.35
N SER A 4 11.96 -10.13 6.24
CA SER A 4 13.17 -10.51 5.51
C SER A 4 13.08 -10.18 4.02
N GLY A 5 11.93 -10.40 3.40
CA GLY A 5 11.70 -10.06 2.00
C GLY A 5 11.72 -8.55 1.78
N TRP A 6 11.14 -7.78 2.67
CA TRP A 6 11.19 -6.33 2.63
C TRP A 6 12.61 -5.79 2.76
N GLU A 7 13.38 -6.30 3.73
CA GLU A 7 14.79 -5.90 3.91
C GLU A 7 15.63 -6.20 2.66
N ARG A 8 15.48 -7.39 2.08
CA ARG A 8 16.20 -7.76 0.85
C ARG A 8 15.85 -6.85 -0.31
N LEU A 9 14.57 -6.51 -0.47
CA LEU A 9 14.10 -5.63 -1.54
C LEU A 9 14.65 -4.22 -1.36
N THR A 10 14.55 -3.67 -0.16
CA THR A 10 15.05 -2.31 0.13
C THR A 10 16.57 -2.24 0.03
N ASP A 11 17.29 -3.26 0.46
CA ASP A 11 18.75 -3.32 0.31
C ASP A 11 19.16 -3.37 -1.16
N ALA A 12 18.45 -4.16 -1.99
CA ALA A 12 18.73 -4.24 -3.42
C ALA A 12 18.49 -2.88 -4.11
N ILE A 13 17.45 -2.18 -3.75
CA ILE A 13 17.15 -0.83 -4.28
C ILE A 13 18.23 0.15 -3.84
N ASP A 14 18.63 0.12 -2.58
CA ASP A 14 19.67 1.01 -2.06
C ASP A 14 21.02 0.79 -2.76
N ILE A 15 21.39 -0.45 -3.00
CA ILE A 15 22.64 -0.80 -3.69
C ILE A 15 22.61 -0.34 -5.14
N LYS A 16 21.50 -0.55 -5.85
CA LYS A 16 21.41 -0.26 -7.30
C LYS A 16 21.08 1.19 -7.63
N LEU A 17 20.19 1.81 -6.86
CA LEU A 17 19.61 3.11 -7.18
C LEU A 17 19.86 4.16 -6.10
N GLY A 18 20.10 3.74 -4.86
CA GLY A 18 20.20 4.63 -3.72
C GLY A 18 18.84 5.10 -3.23
N ILE A 19 18.64 5.06 -1.92
CA ILE A 19 17.41 5.54 -1.27
C ILE A 19 17.61 7.00 -0.89
N SER A 20 16.74 7.89 -1.41
CA SER A 20 16.79 9.31 -1.11
C SER A 20 16.03 9.68 0.16
N ARG A 21 14.98 8.91 0.49
CA ARG A 21 14.15 9.16 1.66
C ARG A 21 13.52 7.86 2.13
N HIS A 22 13.35 7.72 3.44
CA HIS A 22 12.60 6.60 4.02
C HIS A 22 11.87 7.08 5.27
N GLY A 23 10.87 6.32 5.69
CA GLY A 23 10.12 6.65 6.89
C GLY A 23 9.04 5.64 7.21
N ARG A 24 8.31 5.97 8.27
CA ARG A 24 7.17 5.18 8.75
C ARG A 24 6.02 6.12 9.05
N ASP A 25 4.81 5.59 8.87
CA ASP A 25 3.58 6.34 9.12
C ASP A 25 2.48 5.40 9.61
N VAL A 26 1.42 5.97 10.14
CA VAL A 26 0.22 5.25 10.53
C VAL A 26 -0.96 5.95 9.87
N ARG A 27 -1.79 5.20 9.16
CA ARG A 27 -2.97 5.74 8.47
C ARG A 27 -4.23 5.03 8.91
N PRO A 28 -5.35 5.75 9.06
CA PRO A 28 -6.65 5.10 9.22
C PRO A 28 -7.03 4.41 7.92
N LEU A 29 -7.76 3.29 8.04
CA LEU A 29 -8.33 2.63 6.87
C LEU A 29 -9.46 3.49 6.32
N GLU A 30 -9.56 3.57 4.99
CA GLU A 30 -10.52 4.44 4.31
C GLU A 30 -11.97 4.09 4.66
N ASP A 31 -12.30 2.80 4.67
CA ASP A 31 -13.65 2.30 4.96
C ASP A 31 -13.90 2.02 6.45
N ARG A 32 -12.86 1.93 7.25
CA ARG A 32 -12.93 1.70 8.70
C ARG A 32 -11.94 2.60 9.43
N PRO A 33 -12.27 3.91 9.63
CA PRO A 33 -11.34 4.86 10.26
C PRO A 33 -10.98 4.55 11.72
N ASP A 34 -11.73 3.66 12.36
CA ASP A 34 -11.43 3.13 13.69
C ASP A 34 -10.26 2.12 13.69
N LEU A 35 -9.93 1.59 12.52
CA LEU A 35 -8.79 0.70 12.32
C LEU A 35 -7.67 1.44 11.59
N THR A 36 -6.44 1.08 11.88
CA THR A 36 -5.27 1.71 11.28
C THR A 36 -4.37 0.69 10.61
N GLU A 37 -3.58 1.16 9.65
CA GLU A 37 -2.49 0.40 9.06
C GLU A 37 -1.16 1.11 9.28
N LYS A 38 -0.09 0.35 9.43
CA LYS A 38 1.27 0.85 9.54
C LYS A 38 1.91 0.86 8.16
N ILE A 39 2.55 1.97 7.82
CA ILE A 39 3.21 2.16 6.53
C ILE A 39 4.71 2.28 6.76
N GLU A 40 5.49 1.51 6.02
CA GLU A 40 6.92 1.74 5.85
C GLU A 40 7.15 2.10 4.40
N TYR A 41 7.97 3.10 4.13
CA TYR A 41 8.21 3.54 2.76
C TYR A 41 9.68 3.90 2.52
N ILE A 42 10.07 3.77 1.25
CA ILE A 42 11.31 4.30 0.73
C ILE A 42 11.01 5.10 -0.55
N GLU A 43 11.77 6.16 -0.78
CA GLU A 43 11.70 6.95 -2.01
C GLU A 43 13.07 6.92 -2.68
N PHE A 44 13.07 6.77 -3.99
CA PHE A 44 14.27 6.63 -4.81
C PHE A 44 13.97 7.07 -6.23
N ALA A 45 15.00 7.20 -7.05
CA ALA A 45 14.84 7.56 -8.46
C ALA A 45 15.39 6.45 -9.36
N ASN A 46 14.70 6.20 -10.47
CA ASN A 46 15.13 5.28 -11.51
C ASN A 46 14.90 5.93 -12.88
N ASP A 47 15.96 6.09 -13.68
CA ASP A 47 15.93 6.74 -15.00
C ASP A 47 15.28 8.13 -14.97
N GLY A 48 15.57 8.92 -13.94
CA GLY A 48 15.01 10.25 -13.76
C GLY A 48 13.58 10.30 -13.23
N GLN A 49 12.97 9.13 -13.01
CA GLN A 49 11.63 9.01 -12.46
C GLN A 49 11.67 8.82 -10.94
N GLU A 50 10.97 9.66 -10.21
CA GLU A 50 10.82 9.48 -8.76
C GLU A 50 9.82 8.37 -8.46
N LEU A 51 10.23 7.43 -7.63
CA LEU A 51 9.44 6.27 -7.23
C LEU A 51 9.35 6.20 -5.72
N ARG A 52 8.25 5.60 -5.24
CA ARG A 52 8.01 5.33 -3.83
C ARG A 52 7.50 3.92 -3.67
N LEU A 53 8.15 3.15 -2.83
CA LEU A 53 7.72 1.80 -2.48
C LEU A 53 7.19 1.82 -1.06
N GLU A 54 5.96 1.34 -0.87
CA GLU A 54 5.33 1.26 0.44
C GLU A 54 4.99 -0.17 0.80
N ARG A 55 5.26 -0.53 2.06
CA ARG A 55 4.71 -1.74 2.67
C ARG A 55 3.69 -1.32 3.72
N SER A 56 2.44 -1.75 3.54
CA SER A 56 1.40 -1.56 4.54
C SER A 56 1.18 -2.84 5.34
N THR A 57 0.98 -2.70 6.64
CA THR A 57 0.64 -3.79 7.55
C THR A 57 -0.61 -3.39 8.32
N GLY A 58 -1.67 -4.14 8.15
CA GLY A 58 -2.96 -3.83 8.76
C GLY A 58 -3.80 -5.08 9.01
N PRO A 59 -5.05 -4.92 9.48
CA PRO A 59 -5.95 -6.04 9.69
C PRO A 59 -6.23 -6.78 8.39
N ALA A 60 -6.29 -8.12 8.46
CA ALA A 60 -6.61 -8.93 7.30
C ALA A 60 -8.08 -8.78 6.93
N ILE A 61 -8.38 -8.79 5.63
CA ILE A 61 -9.74 -8.84 5.12
C ILE A 61 -10.17 -10.31 5.09
N VAL A 62 -11.19 -10.66 5.86
CA VAL A 62 -11.67 -12.05 5.95
C VAL A 62 -12.94 -12.28 5.16
N ASP A 63 -13.67 -11.22 4.81
CA ASP A 63 -14.91 -11.34 4.02
C ASP A 63 -15.26 -10.03 3.32
N ARG A 64 -16.18 -10.13 2.36
CA ARG A 64 -16.75 -8.99 1.65
C ARG A 64 -18.26 -9.15 1.62
N LYS A 65 -18.98 -8.09 1.96
CA LYS A 65 -20.44 -8.05 1.87
C LYS A 65 -20.88 -6.97 0.92
N SER A 66 -21.76 -7.35 -0.03
CA SER A 66 -22.46 -6.40 -0.88
C SER A 66 -23.79 -6.06 -0.24
N HIS A 67 -24.05 -4.78 -0.04
CA HIS A 67 -25.33 -4.29 0.45
C HIS A 67 -26.13 -3.78 -0.72
N TYR A 68 -27.28 -4.43 -0.95
CA TYR A 68 -28.22 -4.05 -2.00
C TYR A 68 -29.39 -3.33 -1.37
N SER A 69 -29.76 -2.20 -1.93
CA SER A 69 -31.01 -1.53 -1.57
C SER A 69 -32.11 -1.94 -2.55
N HIS A 70 -33.28 -2.25 -2.03
CA HIS A 70 -34.49 -2.50 -2.83
C HIS A 70 -35.12 -1.23 -3.37
N ARG A 71 -34.63 -0.06 -2.97
CA ARG A 71 -35.13 1.22 -3.47
C ARG A 71 -34.44 1.59 -4.77
N ALA A 72 -35.22 2.02 -5.76
CA ALA A 72 -34.66 2.50 -7.02
C ALA A 72 -33.74 3.71 -6.77
N GLY A 73 -32.61 3.74 -7.46
CA GLY A 73 -31.65 4.83 -7.38
C GLY A 73 -30.66 4.77 -6.21
N THR A 74 -30.71 3.71 -5.39
CA THR A 74 -29.73 3.52 -4.34
C THR A 74 -28.56 2.66 -4.85
N ALA A 75 -27.33 3.17 -4.70
CA ALA A 75 -26.14 2.47 -5.14
C ALA A 75 -25.84 1.25 -4.25
N ASN A 76 -25.28 0.20 -4.86
CA ASN A 76 -24.75 -0.94 -4.14
C ASN A 76 -23.53 -0.48 -3.32
N ARG A 77 -23.41 -1.05 -2.14
CA ARG A 77 -22.32 -0.76 -1.24
C ARG A 77 -21.57 -2.03 -0.93
N MET A 78 -20.23 -1.98 -1.05
CA MET A 78 -19.33 -3.06 -0.66
C MET A 78 -18.80 -2.77 0.74
N GLU A 79 -18.87 -3.76 1.60
CA GLU A 79 -18.29 -3.70 2.94
C GLU A 79 -17.26 -4.80 3.11
N TYR A 80 -16.09 -4.45 3.67
CA TYR A 80 -15.05 -5.40 4.01
C TYR A 80 -15.12 -5.74 5.50
N ILE A 81 -14.99 -7.01 5.81
CA ILE A 81 -14.92 -7.50 7.19
C ILE A 81 -13.47 -7.79 7.52
N TYR A 82 -12.96 -7.17 8.57
CA TYR A 82 -11.58 -7.28 9.00
C TYR A 82 -11.45 -8.19 10.21
N ASP A 83 -10.38 -9.00 10.24
CA ASP A 83 -9.96 -9.73 11.42
C ASP A 83 -8.85 -8.94 12.12
N THR A 84 -9.15 -8.38 13.29
CA THR A 84 -8.18 -7.59 14.04
C THR A 84 -7.13 -8.45 14.75
N ASN A 85 -7.30 -9.77 14.79
CA ASN A 85 -6.32 -10.71 15.36
C ASN A 85 -5.30 -11.19 14.32
N GLU A 86 -5.54 -10.93 13.04
CA GLU A 86 -4.64 -11.28 11.94
C GLU A 86 -4.20 -10.02 11.21
N THR A 87 -2.95 -10.03 10.75
CA THR A 87 -2.40 -8.93 9.96
C THR A 87 -2.13 -9.39 8.53
N ALA A 88 -2.33 -8.47 7.59
CA ALA A 88 -1.97 -8.66 6.20
C ALA A 88 -0.98 -7.59 5.79
N GLN A 89 -0.03 -7.97 4.94
CA GLN A 89 0.96 -7.05 4.39
C GLN A 89 0.73 -6.88 2.90
N LYS A 90 0.89 -5.65 2.42
CA LYS A 90 0.75 -5.29 1.02
C LYS A 90 1.90 -4.38 0.63
N VAL A 91 2.50 -4.64 -0.54
CA VAL A 91 3.53 -3.78 -1.13
C VAL A 91 2.95 -3.09 -2.36
N THR A 92 3.13 -1.79 -2.43
CA THR A 92 2.64 -0.98 -3.55
C THR A 92 3.76 -0.07 -4.04
N LEU A 93 3.94 -0.02 -5.36
CA LEU A 93 4.86 0.90 -6.01
C LEU A 93 4.10 2.12 -6.51
N TYR A 94 4.64 3.31 -6.24
CA TYR A 94 4.09 4.57 -6.72
C TYR A 94 5.11 5.30 -7.57
N ARG A 95 4.61 6.01 -8.55
CA ARG A 95 5.38 6.93 -9.39
C ARG A 95 4.91 8.35 -9.13
N ARG A 96 5.84 9.29 -9.05
CA ARG A 96 5.51 10.71 -8.90
C ARG A 96 4.84 11.25 -10.16
N LYS A 97 3.69 11.89 -9.99
CA LYS A 97 2.96 12.55 -11.07
C LYS A 97 2.57 13.96 -10.59
N GLY A 98 3.38 14.96 -10.98
CA GLY A 98 3.21 16.30 -10.42
C GLY A 98 3.48 16.30 -8.91
N ASP A 99 2.52 16.76 -8.12
CA ASP A 99 2.60 16.77 -6.66
C ASP A 99 2.06 15.49 -6.01
N ASP A 100 1.52 14.57 -6.82
CA ASP A 100 0.87 13.36 -6.34
C ASP A 100 1.67 12.09 -6.65
N TRP A 101 1.29 11.02 -5.97
CA TRP A 101 1.80 9.67 -6.20
C TRP A 101 0.74 8.82 -6.87
N GLU A 102 1.11 8.16 -7.95
CA GLU A 102 0.24 7.27 -8.71
C GLU A 102 0.69 5.83 -8.54
N ALA A 103 -0.21 4.92 -8.15
CA ALA A 103 0.11 3.51 -8.06
C ALA A 103 0.38 2.93 -9.43
N VAL A 104 1.46 2.17 -9.56
CA VAL A 104 1.87 1.52 -10.80
C VAL A 104 2.17 0.05 -10.55
N ASP A 105 2.34 -0.71 -11.63
CA ASP A 105 2.69 -2.13 -11.54
C ASP A 105 4.11 -2.30 -10.99
N MET A 106 4.33 -3.32 -10.17
CA MET A 106 5.65 -3.65 -9.63
C MET A 106 6.68 -3.95 -10.72
N ASN A 107 6.25 -4.33 -11.92
CA ASN A 107 7.14 -4.54 -13.07
C ASN A 107 7.88 -3.26 -13.49
N GLU A 108 7.34 -2.10 -13.16
CA GLU A 108 7.98 -0.80 -13.42
C GLU A 108 9.24 -0.60 -12.59
N LEU A 109 9.43 -1.40 -11.54
CA LEU A 109 10.61 -1.30 -10.68
C LEU A 109 11.90 -1.74 -11.40
N ALA A 110 11.84 -2.69 -12.30
CA ALA A 110 12.93 -3.11 -13.21
C ALA A 110 14.33 -3.17 -12.56
N LEU A 111 14.44 -3.92 -11.47
CA LEU A 111 15.73 -4.14 -10.80
C LEU A 111 16.59 -5.18 -11.52
#